data_42a80194e92d6e9be44f9b91fc07b421
#
_entry.id   42a80194e92d6e9be44f9b91fc07b421
#
_cell.length_a   1.000
_cell.length_b   1.000
_cell.length_c   1.000
_cell.angle_alpha   90.00
_cell.angle_beta   90.00
_cell.angle_gamma   90.00
#
_symmetry.space_group_name_H-M   'P 1'
#
loop_
_entity.id
_entity.type
_entity.pdbx_description
1 polymer ?
#
loop_
_entity_poly.entity_id
_entity_poly.type
_entity_poly.pdbx_seq_one_letter_code
_entity_poly.pdbx_strand_id
1 'polypeptide(L)'
;MKRNVFVHKLKPGQKEVFKTRLKGCLAAMDDLIGRGGLENVSLWSVDDFLIGYSELVGAAPDGVSLSKWLLTGFSDCCAPFAESDEMELMYHDIGVVRENKAEVRHRVFVTQLKPGMKDEYKRRHDVLVEARGDQVNEGPESNFTIWHARGYIFGYCETVEAMETPPTKEDKQAVIDWETRQLEIMDWVTDDTDWIFGTAHSAIELIWK
;
A
#
# COMPACT_ATOMS: atom_id res chain seq x y z
N MET A 1 0.66 16.54 -7.00
CA MET A 1 0.01 15.20 -6.91
C MET A 1 -0.08 14.81 -5.44
N LYS A 2 -1.27 14.42 -4.97
CA LYS A 2 -1.50 13.94 -3.60
C LYS A 2 -1.78 12.44 -3.65
N ARG A 3 -1.05 11.67 -2.83
CA ARG A 3 -1.29 10.24 -2.65
C ARG A 3 -2.31 10.03 -1.56
N ASN A 4 -3.34 9.24 -1.84
CA ASN A 4 -4.36 8.88 -0.88
C ASN A 4 -4.34 7.38 -0.66
N VAL A 5 -4.39 7.00 0.59
CA VAL A 5 -4.56 5.61 1.02
C VAL A 5 -5.69 5.57 2.04
N PHE A 6 -6.51 4.55 1.98
CA PHE A 6 -7.51 4.25 3.00
C PHE A 6 -7.52 2.74 3.27
N VAL A 7 -8.00 2.38 4.43
CA VAL A 7 -8.08 0.97 4.83
C VAL A 7 -9.45 0.69 5.43
N HIS A 8 -10.05 -0.40 4.97
CA HIS A 8 -11.25 -0.97 5.57
C HIS A 8 -10.97 -2.39 6.05
N LYS A 9 -11.85 -2.92 6.89
CA LYS A 9 -11.83 -4.32 7.30
C LYS A 9 -12.94 -5.08 6.59
N LEU A 10 -12.60 -6.14 5.87
CA LEU A 10 -13.56 -7.11 5.37
C LEU A 10 -14.15 -7.89 6.56
N LYS A 11 -15.45 -8.05 6.58
CA LYS A 11 -16.11 -8.87 7.60
C LYS A 11 -15.84 -10.35 7.34
N PRO A 12 -15.80 -11.19 8.39
CA PRO A 12 -15.55 -12.61 8.25
C PRO A 12 -16.44 -13.27 7.19
N GLY A 13 -15.82 -13.99 6.26
CA GLY A 13 -16.52 -14.71 5.17
C GLY A 13 -17.07 -13.81 4.05
N GLN A 14 -16.87 -12.48 4.09
CA GLN A 14 -17.45 -11.56 3.10
C GLN A 14 -16.52 -11.24 1.92
N LYS A 15 -15.27 -11.69 1.91
CA LYS A 15 -14.30 -11.37 0.86
C LYS A 15 -14.81 -11.72 -0.55
N GLU A 16 -15.26 -12.93 -0.75
CA GLU A 16 -15.72 -13.38 -2.08
C GLU A 16 -17.07 -12.75 -2.48
N VAL A 17 -17.95 -12.48 -1.51
CA VAL A 17 -19.19 -11.71 -1.74
C VAL A 17 -18.85 -10.30 -2.19
N PHE A 18 -17.95 -9.64 -1.49
CA PHE A 18 -17.45 -8.30 -1.85
C PHE A 18 -16.90 -8.29 -3.28
N LYS A 19 -15.98 -9.19 -3.62
CA LYS A 19 -15.36 -9.28 -4.95
C LYS A 19 -16.40 -9.51 -6.06
N THR A 20 -17.35 -10.40 -5.82
CA THR A 20 -18.42 -10.69 -6.79
C THR A 20 -19.31 -9.48 -7.04
N ARG A 21 -19.71 -8.79 -6.00
CA ARG A 21 -20.54 -7.58 -6.10
C ARG A 21 -19.78 -6.43 -6.75
N LEU A 22 -18.50 -6.24 -6.38
CA LEU A 22 -17.66 -5.20 -6.97
C LEU A 22 -17.57 -5.35 -8.49
N LYS A 23 -17.40 -6.57 -9.00
CA LYS A 23 -17.42 -6.85 -10.45
C LYS A 23 -18.69 -6.35 -11.14
N GLY A 24 -19.82 -6.39 -10.46
CA GLY A 24 -21.09 -5.84 -10.95
C GLY A 24 -21.21 -4.31 -10.91
N CYS A 25 -20.27 -3.64 -10.21
CA CYS A 25 -20.31 -2.19 -9.99
C CYS A 25 -19.14 -1.43 -10.67
N LEU A 26 -18.32 -2.10 -11.49
CA LEU A 26 -17.10 -1.51 -12.07
C LEU A 26 -17.38 -0.23 -12.84
N ALA A 27 -18.44 -0.19 -13.68
CA ALA A 27 -18.78 1.01 -14.43
C ALA A 27 -19.10 2.23 -13.53
N ALA A 28 -19.75 1.99 -12.38
CA ALA A 28 -20.03 3.04 -11.40
C ALA A 28 -18.76 3.50 -10.67
N MET A 29 -17.82 2.59 -10.45
CA MET A 29 -16.53 2.90 -9.87
C MET A 29 -15.66 3.69 -10.85
N ASP A 30 -15.62 3.31 -12.14
CA ASP A 30 -14.89 4.03 -13.18
C ASP A 30 -15.43 5.45 -13.37
N ASP A 31 -16.75 5.63 -13.34
CA ASP A 31 -17.39 6.96 -13.39
C ASP A 31 -16.99 7.81 -12.15
N LEU A 32 -16.98 7.21 -10.96
CA LEU A 32 -16.54 7.89 -9.74
C LEU A 32 -15.07 8.32 -9.84
N ILE A 33 -14.19 7.43 -10.29
CA ILE A 33 -12.76 7.68 -10.46
C ILE A 33 -12.55 8.83 -11.44
N GLY A 34 -13.21 8.78 -12.61
CA GLY A 34 -13.10 9.83 -13.63
C GLY A 34 -13.59 11.19 -13.14
N ARG A 35 -14.75 11.24 -12.48
CA ARG A 35 -15.27 12.48 -11.86
C ARG A 35 -14.39 13.00 -10.73
N GLY A 36 -13.70 12.10 -10.02
CA GLY A 36 -12.82 12.44 -8.91
C GLY A 36 -11.45 12.94 -9.32
N GLY A 37 -11.09 12.83 -10.60
CA GLY A 37 -9.73 13.09 -11.05
C GLY A 37 -8.71 12.19 -10.35
N LEU A 38 -9.13 10.95 -10.03
CA LEU A 38 -8.27 9.97 -9.40
C LEU A 38 -7.52 9.20 -10.48
N GLU A 39 -6.23 9.09 -10.30
CA GLU A 39 -5.34 8.32 -11.16
C GLU A 39 -4.66 7.21 -10.36
N ASN A 40 -4.09 6.25 -11.07
CA ASN A 40 -3.31 5.16 -10.48
C ASN A 40 -4.04 4.47 -9.31
N VAL A 41 -5.34 4.22 -9.51
CA VAL A 41 -6.19 3.62 -8.49
C VAL A 41 -5.96 2.13 -8.42
N SER A 42 -5.82 1.59 -7.22
CA SER A 42 -5.76 0.15 -7.00
C SER A 42 -6.44 -0.24 -5.69
N LEU A 43 -7.04 -1.42 -5.66
CA LEU A 43 -7.73 -1.98 -4.52
C LEU A 43 -7.19 -3.37 -4.21
N TRP A 44 -6.75 -3.57 -2.99
CA TRP A 44 -6.06 -4.76 -2.54
C TRP A 44 -6.73 -5.38 -1.34
N SER A 45 -6.66 -6.69 -1.21
CA SER A 45 -6.89 -7.35 0.08
C SER A 45 -5.61 -7.96 0.61
N VAL A 46 -5.35 -7.76 1.89
CA VAL A 46 -4.28 -8.40 2.65
C VAL A 46 -4.94 -8.97 3.89
N ASP A 47 -5.09 -10.29 3.96
CA ASP A 47 -5.89 -10.97 4.97
C ASP A 47 -7.33 -10.38 4.99
N ASP A 48 -7.76 -9.80 6.10
CA ASP A 48 -9.05 -9.11 6.23
C ASP A 48 -8.99 -7.59 5.94
N PHE A 49 -7.81 -7.05 5.64
CA PHE A 49 -7.68 -5.66 5.23
C PHE A 49 -8.05 -5.46 3.76
N LEU A 50 -8.83 -4.44 3.49
CA LEU A 50 -9.11 -3.90 2.17
C LEU A 50 -8.40 -2.55 2.06
N ILE A 51 -7.38 -2.48 1.22
CA ILE A 51 -6.52 -1.31 1.07
C ILE A 51 -6.79 -0.65 -0.26
N GLY A 52 -7.15 0.63 -0.25
CA GLY A 52 -7.29 1.44 -1.46
C GLY A 52 -6.16 2.45 -1.57
N TYR A 53 -5.53 2.50 -2.73
CA TYR A 53 -4.54 3.50 -3.10
C TYR A 53 -5.04 4.30 -4.31
N SER A 54 -4.76 5.60 -4.33
CA SER A 54 -5.03 6.46 -5.48
C SER A 54 -4.14 7.69 -5.46
N GLU A 55 -3.95 8.28 -6.62
CA GLU A 55 -3.29 9.57 -6.83
C GLU A 55 -4.32 10.61 -7.24
N LEU A 56 -4.25 11.79 -6.64
CA LEU A 56 -5.12 12.91 -6.97
C LEU A 56 -4.32 13.98 -7.68
N VAL A 57 -4.74 14.32 -8.89
CA VAL A 57 -4.18 15.42 -9.68
C VAL A 57 -5.08 16.64 -9.52
N GLY A 58 -4.58 17.66 -8.83
CA GLY A 58 -5.35 18.88 -8.54
C GLY A 58 -6.14 18.81 -7.22
N ALA A 59 -7.24 19.54 -7.15
CA ALA A 59 -8.13 19.55 -6.00
C ALA A 59 -9.20 18.46 -6.15
N ALA A 60 -9.44 17.72 -5.06
CA ALA A 60 -10.54 16.76 -5.05
C ALA A 60 -11.88 17.50 -5.18
N PRO A 61 -12.76 17.10 -6.11
CA PRO A 61 -14.12 17.60 -6.12
C PRO A 61 -14.86 17.25 -4.83
N ASP A 62 -15.71 18.15 -4.38
CA ASP A 62 -16.51 17.91 -3.18
C ASP A 62 -17.37 16.65 -3.31
N GLY A 63 -17.36 15.84 -2.27
CA GLY A 63 -18.18 14.63 -2.16
C GLY A 63 -17.70 13.40 -2.92
N VAL A 64 -16.60 13.48 -3.67
CA VAL A 64 -16.03 12.31 -4.35
C VAL A 64 -15.01 11.63 -3.44
N SER A 65 -15.31 10.39 -3.05
CA SER A 65 -14.42 9.58 -2.24
C SER A 65 -14.66 8.09 -2.53
N LEU A 66 -13.63 7.41 -3.04
CA LEU A 66 -13.69 5.97 -3.28
C LEU A 66 -13.95 5.19 -1.98
N SER A 67 -13.31 5.60 -0.88
CA SER A 67 -13.53 5.02 0.43
C SER A 67 -15.00 5.08 0.86
N LYS A 68 -15.61 6.28 0.81
CA LYS A 68 -17.02 6.48 1.17
C LYS A 68 -17.97 5.73 0.25
N TRP A 69 -17.66 5.68 -1.04
CA TRP A 69 -18.47 4.93 -2.01
C TRP A 69 -18.48 3.43 -1.67
N LEU A 70 -17.31 2.87 -1.38
CA LEU A 70 -17.19 1.47 -0.94
C LEU A 70 -17.95 1.20 0.36
N LEU A 71 -17.78 2.04 1.37
CA LEU A 71 -18.50 1.89 2.65
C LEU A 71 -20.03 1.99 2.48
N THR A 72 -20.50 2.87 1.60
CA THR A 72 -21.94 3.00 1.35
C THR A 72 -22.50 1.79 0.62
N GLY A 73 -21.82 1.34 -0.43
CA GLY A 73 -22.29 0.24 -1.28
C GLY A 73 -22.07 -1.15 -0.68
N PHE A 74 -21.12 -1.30 0.26
CA PHE A 74 -20.65 -2.59 0.77
C PHE A 74 -20.58 -2.64 2.31
N SER A 75 -21.42 -1.86 2.99
CA SER A 75 -21.46 -1.79 4.46
C SER A 75 -21.76 -3.13 5.15
N ASP A 76 -22.38 -4.06 4.45
CA ASP A 76 -22.60 -5.43 4.89
C ASP A 76 -21.34 -6.31 4.76
N CYS A 77 -20.43 -5.99 3.83
CA CYS A 77 -19.21 -6.73 3.56
C CYS A 77 -17.97 -6.16 4.27
N CYS A 78 -17.90 -4.86 4.47
CA CYS A 78 -16.75 -4.19 5.08
C CYS A 78 -17.15 -3.13 6.10
N ALA A 79 -16.19 -2.72 6.91
CA ALA A 79 -16.30 -1.66 7.90
C ALA A 79 -15.08 -0.73 7.80
N PRO A 80 -15.20 0.57 8.16
CA PRO A 80 -14.08 1.49 8.14
C PRO A 80 -12.99 1.04 9.14
N PHE A 81 -11.73 1.18 8.73
CA PHE A 81 -10.59 1.00 9.62
C PHE A 81 -9.81 2.30 9.75
N ALA A 82 -9.33 2.88 8.65
CA ALA A 82 -8.66 4.18 8.65
C ALA A 82 -8.91 4.92 7.33
N GLU A 83 -9.32 6.17 7.42
CA GLU A 83 -9.46 7.08 6.28
C GLU A 83 -8.13 7.78 5.98
N SER A 84 -8.02 8.42 4.82
CA SER A 84 -6.77 9.03 4.37
C SER A 84 -6.21 10.11 5.30
N ASP A 85 -7.05 10.78 6.05
CA ASP A 85 -6.67 11.80 7.04
C ASP A 85 -6.24 11.21 8.39
N GLU A 86 -6.56 9.94 8.64
CA GLU A 86 -6.10 9.17 9.81
C GLU A 86 -4.77 8.43 9.53
N MET A 87 -4.33 8.40 8.27
CA MET A 87 -3.10 7.71 7.85
C MET A 87 -1.89 8.62 8.02
N GLU A 88 -1.01 8.27 8.94
CA GLU A 88 0.24 9.01 9.18
C GLU A 88 1.34 8.52 8.25
N LEU A 89 1.95 9.43 7.47
CA LEU A 89 3.07 9.11 6.61
C LEU A 89 4.33 8.80 7.44
N MET A 90 4.83 7.58 7.33
CA MET A 90 6.01 7.12 8.06
C MET A 90 7.29 7.21 7.22
N TYR A 91 7.17 6.94 5.92
CA TYR A 91 8.30 6.91 5.00
C TYR A 91 7.85 7.18 3.58
N HIS A 92 8.72 7.80 2.78
CA HIS A 92 8.57 7.83 1.34
C HIS A 92 9.93 7.84 0.63
N ASP A 93 10.00 7.10 -0.46
CA ASP A 93 11.01 7.18 -1.49
C ASP A 93 10.30 7.19 -2.85
N ILE A 94 10.08 8.40 -3.38
CA ILE A 94 9.26 8.54 -4.57
C ILE A 94 10.03 8.11 -5.82
N GLY A 95 11.35 8.31 -5.86
CA GLY A 95 12.17 7.97 -7.00
C GLY A 95 11.69 8.66 -8.29
N VAL A 96 11.89 8.00 -9.41
CA VAL A 96 11.40 8.44 -10.70
C VAL A 96 10.01 7.87 -10.94
N VAL A 97 8.98 8.70 -10.75
CA VAL A 97 7.58 8.29 -11.00
C VAL A 97 7.40 7.97 -12.50
N ARG A 98 6.87 6.78 -12.78
CA ARG A 98 6.63 6.33 -14.14
C ARG A 98 5.25 6.80 -14.60
N GLU A 99 5.18 7.41 -15.78
CA GLU A 99 3.92 7.89 -16.37
C GLU A 99 3.06 6.72 -16.85
N ASN A 100 3.67 5.72 -17.49
CA ASN A 100 2.96 4.54 -17.97
C ASN A 100 2.72 3.53 -16.84
N LYS A 101 1.59 3.65 -16.16
CA LYS A 101 1.20 2.77 -15.05
C LYS A 101 0.85 1.34 -15.49
N ALA A 102 0.73 1.07 -16.79
CA ALA A 102 0.55 -0.29 -17.31
C ALA A 102 1.84 -1.12 -17.29
N GLU A 103 3.00 -0.46 -17.25
CA GLU A 103 4.32 -1.10 -17.22
C GLU A 103 4.87 -1.31 -15.80
N VAL A 104 4.14 -0.87 -14.78
CA VAL A 104 4.57 -1.04 -13.40
C VAL A 104 3.78 -2.15 -12.71
N ARG A 105 4.50 -2.97 -11.97
CA ARG A 105 3.92 -3.87 -10.99
C ARG A 105 3.73 -3.11 -9.68
N HIS A 106 2.53 -3.18 -9.15
CA HIS A 106 2.20 -2.61 -7.85
C HIS A 106 2.45 -3.65 -6.76
N ARG A 107 2.89 -3.20 -5.61
CA ARG A 107 3.13 -4.02 -4.45
C ARG A 107 2.57 -3.33 -3.21
N VAL A 108 1.88 -4.09 -2.38
CA VAL A 108 1.43 -3.65 -1.05
C VAL A 108 1.93 -4.63 0.01
N PHE A 109 2.02 -4.14 1.25
CA PHE A 109 2.29 -5.00 2.41
C PHE A 109 1.61 -4.42 3.65
N VAL A 110 1.40 -5.29 4.64
CA VAL A 110 0.90 -4.92 5.96
C VAL A 110 1.74 -5.59 7.02
N THR A 111 2.15 -4.80 8.02
CA THR A 111 2.77 -5.31 9.25
C THR A 111 2.10 -4.70 10.47
N GLN A 112 2.22 -5.34 11.62
CA GLN A 112 1.72 -4.83 12.88
C GLN A 112 2.87 -4.39 13.76
N LEU A 113 2.85 -3.16 14.27
CA LEU A 113 3.85 -2.70 15.22
C LEU A 113 3.61 -3.30 16.59
N LYS A 114 4.69 -3.68 17.25
CA LYS A 114 4.65 -4.02 18.67
C LYS A 114 4.26 -2.79 19.49
N PRO A 115 3.59 -2.96 20.63
CA PRO A 115 3.14 -1.84 21.45
C PRO A 115 4.26 -0.83 21.75
N GLY A 116 4.00 0.46 21.48
CA GLY A 116 4.95 1.55 21.72
C GLY A 116 6.07 1.71 20.69
N MET A 117 6.10 0.91 19.61
CA MET A 117 7.21 0.92 18.64
C MET A 117 7.01 1.87 17.45
N LYS A 118 5.94 2.65 17.42
CA LYS A 118 5.68 3.58 16.30
C LYS A 118 6.82 4.57 16.07
N ASP A 119 7.27 5.23 17.12
CA ASP A 119 8.29 6.26 17.01
C ASP A 119 9.66 5.66 16.63
N GLU A 120 9.97 4.47 17.12
CA GLU A 120 11.18 3.74 16.74
C GLU A 120 11.12 3.29 15.26
N TYR A 121 9.97 2.83 14.79
CA TYR A 121 9.76 2.52 13.38
C TYR A 121 10.00 3.76 12.51
N LYS A 122 9.39 4.89 12.88
CA LYS A 122 9.58 6.17 12.20
C LYS A 122 11.05 6.58 12.18
N ARG A 123 11.72 6.55 13.32
CA ARG A 123 13.13 6.90 13.47
C ARG A 123 14.05 6.07 12.56
N ARG A 124 13.81 4.74 12.47
CA ARG A 124 14.59 3.86 11.59
C ARG A 124 14.47 4.25 10.13
N HIS A 125 13.29 4.66 9.69
CA HIS A 125 13.04 5.10 8.33
C HIS A 125 13.56 6.52 8.07
N ASP A 126 13.50 7.41 9.05
CA ASP A 126 14.07 8.77 8.94
C ASP A 126 15.57 8.72 8.69
N VAL A 127 16.30 7.80 9.32
CA VAL A 127 17.72 7.57 9.02
C VAL A 127 17.97 7.23 7.55
N LEU A 128 17.09 6.46 6.92
CA LEU A 128 17.21 6.15 5.48
C LEU A 128 16.98 7.40 4.63
N VAL A 129 16.01 8.24 5.00
CA VAL A 129 15.72 9.51 4.31
C VAL A 129 16.92 10.46 4.44
N GLU A 130 17.48 10.60 5.63
CA GLU A 130 18.67 11.41 5.89
C GLU A 130 19.90 10.93 5.11
N ALA A 131 20.12 9.61 5.09
CA ALA A 131 21.24 9.01 4.37
C ALA A 131 21.13 9.19 2.85
N ARG A 132 19.93 9.16 2.30
CA ARG A 132 19.67 9.41 0.89
C ARG A 132 19.87 10.89 0.54
N GLY A 133 19.50 11.81 1.43
CA GLY A 133 19.52 13.26 1.15
C GLY A 133 18.68 13.63 -0.07
N ASP A 134 19.26 14.42 -0.98
CA ASP A 134 18.61 14.88 -2.22
C ASP A 134 18.76 13.90 -3.41
N GLN A 135 19.32 12.72 -3.18
CA GLN A 135 19.48 11.72 -4.25
C GLN A 135 18.12 11.16 -4.65
N VAL A 136 17.88 11.09 -5.96
CA VAL A 136 16.69 10.47 -6.53
C VAL A 136 17.02 9.01 -6.85
N ASN A 137 16.20 8.09 -6.38
CA ASN A 137 16.31 6.68 -6.75
C ASN A 137 15.86 6.52 -8.21
N GLU A 138 16.79 6.22 -9.09
CA GLU A 138 16.56 5.96 -10.53
C GLU A 138 16.35 4.46 -10.83
N GLY A 139 16.40 3.61 -9.80
CA GLY A 139 16.23 2.18 -9.92
C GLY A 139 14.84 1.73 -10.36
N PRO A 140 14.58 0.42 -10.36
CA PRO A 140 13.27 -0.13 -10.75
C PRO A 140 12.12 0.30 -9.86
N GLU A 141 12.38 0.51 -8.58
CA GLU A 141 11.36 0.90 -7.60
C GLU A 141 11.09 2.40 -7.64
N SER A 142 9.83 2.75 -7.49
CA SER A 142 9.37 4.14 -7.39
C SER A 142 8.10 4.22 -6.55
N ASN A 143 7.71 5.45 -6.22
CA ASN A 143 6.47 5.72 -5.51
C ASN A 143 6.31 4.91 -4.21
N PHE A 144 7.46 4.60 -3.57
CA PHE A 144 7.44 3.83 -2.33
C PHE A 144 6.99 4.73 -1.18
N THR A 145 5.89 4.35 -0.55
CA THR A 145 5.28 5.09 0.55
C THR A 145 4.80 4.13 1.63
N ILE A 146 4.96 4.53 2.88
CA ILE A 146 4.56 3.75 4.05
C ILE A 146 3.73 4.63 4.98
N TRP A 147 2.59 4.12 5.40
CA TRP A 147 1.69 4.78 6.33
C TRP A 147 1.44 3.94 7.57
N HIS A 148 1.11 4.62 8.65
CA HIS A 148 0.71 4.02 9.91
C HIS A 148 -0.73 4.41 10.25
N ALA A 149 -1.50 3.44 10.72
CA ALA A 149 -2.78 3.67 11.38
C ALA A 149 -3.07 2.57 12.40
N ARG A 150 -3.47 2.97 13.60
CA ARG A 150 -3.98 2.06 14.65
C ARG A 150 -3.05 0.87 14.96
N GLY A 151 -1.73 1.12 14.99
CA GLY A 151 -0.72 0.10 15.27
C GLY A 151 -0.32 -0.77 14.08
N TYR A 152 -0.86 -0.51 12.89
CA TYR A 152 -0.49 -1.21 11.66
C TYR A 152 0.29 -0.30 10.72
N ILE A 153 1.15 -0.92 9.94
CA ILE A 153 1.91 -0.32 8.85
C ILE A 153 1.35 -0.83 7.54
N PHE A 154 1.13 0.09 6.62
CA PHE A 154 0.64 -0.16 5.27
C PHE A 154 1.63 0.43 4.27
N GLY A 155 2.22 -0.40 3.44
CA GLY A 155 3.17 0.01 2.42
C GLY A 155 2.63 -0.16 1.01
N TYR A 156 3.04 0.72 0.13
CA TYR A 156 2.77 0.67 -1.30
C TYR A 156 4.04 1.06 -2.07
N CYS A 157 4.35 0.35 -3.14
CA CYS A 157 5.37 0.76 -4.11
C CYS A 157 5.06 0.26 -5.51
N GLU A 158 5.75 0.83 -6.48
CA GLU A 158 5.71 0.47 -7.89
C GLU A 158 7.08 -0.04 -8.32
N THR A 159 7.11 -1.04 -9.18
CA THR A 159 8.35 -1.61 -9.71
C THR A 159 8.24 -1.80 -11.23
N VAL A 160 9.24 -1.35 -11.97
CA VAL A 160 9.38 -1.64 -13.41
C VAL A 160 10.14 -2.95 -13.57
N GLU A 161 9.43 -4.04 -13.87
CA GLU A 161 10.02 -5.39 -13.96
C GLU A 161 11.16 -5.48 -14.99
N ALA A 162 11.05 -4.75 -16.09
CA ALA A 162 12.09 -4.72 -17.14
C ALA A 162 13.43 -4.11 -16.67
N MET A 163 13.41 -3.36 -15.56
CA MET A 163 14.60 -2.76 -14.94
C MET A 163 15.14 -3.58 -13.77
N GLU A 164 14.43 -4.62 -13.34
CA GLU A 164 14.89 -5.48 -12.25
C GLU A 164 16.13 -6.26 -12.67
N THR A 165 17.14 -6.25 -11.84
CA THR A 165 18.34 -7.07 -11.97
C THR A 165 18.38 -8.10 -10.86
N PRO A 166 18.92 -9.30 -11.11
CA PRO A 166 19.08 -10.28 -10.03
C PRO A 166 19.90 -9.68 -8.88
N PRO A 167 19.39 -9.72 -7.64
CA PRO A 167 20.09 -9.16 -6.50
C PRO A 167 21.42 -9.90 -6.24
N THR A 168 22.46 -9.15 -5.93
CA THR A 168 23.74 -9.70 -5.50
C THR A 168 23.61 -10.42 -4.14
N LYS A 169 24.68 -11.07 -3.71
CA LYS A 169 24.70 -11.67 -2.35
C LYS A 169 24.66 -10.60 -1.27
N GLU A 170 25.35 -9.50 -1.53
CA GLU A 170 25.42 -8.34 -0.66
C GLU A 170 24.03 -7.67 -0.52
N ASP A 171 23.28 -7.51 -1.62
CA ASP A 171 21.93 -6.97 -1.61
C ASP A 171 20.99 -7.87 -0.78
N LYS A 172 21.05 -9.18 -1.00
CA LYS A 172 20.25 -10.15 -0.23
C LYS A 172 20.56 -10.08 1.27
N GLN A 173 21.84 -10.01 1.63
CA GLN A 173 22.23 -9.90 3.03
C GLN A 173 21.77 -8.61 3.65
N ALA A 174 21.87 -7.48 2.93
CA ALA A 174 21.37 -6.18 3.40
C ALA A 174 19.86 -6.20 3.67
N VAL A 175 19.07 -6.85 2.80
CA VAL A 175 17.63 -7.05 3.02
C VAL A 175 17.38 -7.90 4.27
N ILE A 176 18.06 -9.05 4.40
CA ILE A 176 17.92 -9.93 5.58
C ILE A 176 18.25 -9.18 6.87
N ASP A 177 19.35 -8.42 6.89
CA ASP A 177 19.80 -7.66 8.04
C ASP A 177 18.78 -6.56 8.41
N TRP A 178 18.22 -5.87 7.40
CA TRP A 178 17.18 -4.88 7.61
C TRP A 178 15.91 -5.49 8.18
N GLU A 179 15.36 -6.52 7.53
CA GLU A 179 14.13 -7.18 7.95
C GLU A 179 14.26 -7.82 9.34
N THR A 180 15.39 -8.45 9.63
CA THR A 180 15.67 -9.02 10.95
C THR A 180 15.60 -7.95 12.04
N ARG A 181 16.15 -6.77 11.79
CA ARG A 181 16.04 -5.65 12.72
C ARG A 181 14.60 -5.13 12.84
N GLN A 182 13.84 -5.09 11.74
CA GLN A 182 12.45 -4.65 11.80
C GLN A 182 11.59 -5.60 12.65
N LEU A 183 11.84 -6.92 12.62
CA LEU A 183 11.13 -7.91 13.44
C LEU A 183 11.33 -7.73 14.96
N GLU A 184 12.29 -6.92 15.38
CA GLU A 184 12.40 -6.51 16.79
C GLU A 184 11.22 -5.63 17.24
N ILE A 185 10.65 -4.85 16.32
CA ILE A 185 9.64 -3.80 16.58
C ILE A 185 8.30 -4.02 15.91
N MET A 186 8.20 -5.00 15.03
CA MET A 186 6.98 -5.33 14.32
C MET A 186 6.81 -6.84 14.18
N ASP A 187 5.60 -7.25 13.85
CA ASP A 187 5.25 -8.61 13.46
C ASP A 187 4.56 -8.58 12.09
N TRP A 188 4.69 -9.64 11.33
CA TRP A 188 3.97 -9.79 10.09
C TRP A 188 2.48 -10.05 10.36
N VAL A 189 1.60 -9.52 9.51
CA VAL A 189 0.16 -9.74 9.63
C VAL A 189 -0.22 -11.17 9.23
N THR A 190 0.56 -11.79 8.37
CA THR A 190 0.33 -13.16 7.90
C THR A 190 1.58 -14.01 8.09
N ASP A 191 1.39 -15.30 8.34
CA ASP A 191 2.46 -16.25 8.66
C ASP A 191 3.32 -16.65 7.45
N ASP A 192 2.84 -16.42 6.23
CA ASP A 192 3.53 -16.79 4.99
C ASP A 192 4.38 -15.67 4.42
N THR A 193 4.79 -14.74 5.25
CA THR A 193 5.57 -13.60 4.81
C THR A 193 7.00 -13.96 4.55
N ASP A 194 7.40 -13.77 3.36
CA ASP A 194 8.77 -14.05 3.00
C ASP A 194 9.44 -12.91 2.27
N TRP A 195 9.51 -11.77 2.96
CA TRP A 195 10.35 -10.65 2.55
C TRP A 195 11.82 -11.01 2.60
N ILE A 196 12.20 -11.90 3.52
CA ILE A 196 13.57 -12.36 3.74
C ILE A 196 14.00 -13.29 2.59
N PHE A 197 13.08 -14.14 2.09
CA PHE A 197 13.40 -15.14 1.07
C PHE A 197 12.81 -14.83 -0.31
N GLY A 198 11.98 -13.78 -0.43
CA GLY A 198 11.47 -13.28 -1.70
C GLY A 198 10.32 -14.08 -2.30
N THR A 199 9.60 -14.88 -1.50
CA THR A 199 8.40 -15.56 -1.97
C THR A 199 7.19 -14.64 -1.98
N ALA A 200 6.30 -14.83 -2.98
CA ALA A 200 5.08 -14.06 -3.07
C ALA A 200 4.14 -14.38 -1.89
N HIS A 201 3.59 -13.35 -1.31
CA HIS A 201 2.66 -13.45 -0.20
C HIS A 201 1.30 -13.94 -0.67
N SER A 202 0.88 -15.13 -0.27
CA SER A 202 -0.36 -15.76 -0.77
C SER A 202 -1.63 -15.04 -0.30
N ALA A 203 -1.57 -14.33 0.81
CA ALA A 203 -2.70 -13.57 1.35
C ALA A 203 -2.87 -12.17 0.73
N ILE A 204 -1.96 -11.73 -0.14
CA ILE A 204 -2.06 -10.45 -0.85
C ILE A 204 -2.71 -10.68 -2.20
N GLU A 205 -3.82 -9.99 -2.45
CA GLU A 205 -4.57 -10.11 -3.69
C GLU A 205 -4.93 -8.73 -4.25
N LEU A 206 -4.56 -8.47 -5.51
CA LEU A 206 -5.07 -7.33 -6.25
C LEU A 206 -6.53 -7.60 -6.63
N ILE A 207 -7.44 -6.83 -6.08
CA ILE A 207 -8.88 -6.96 -6.34
C ILE A 207 -9.28 -6.20 -7.60
N TRP A 208 -8.71 -5.01 -7.78
CA TRP A 208 -8.97 -4.14 -8.93
C TRP A 208 -7.83 -3.14 -9.17
N LYS A 209 -7.62 -2.80 -10.46
CA LYS A 209 -6.64 -1.79 -10.91
C LYS A 209 -7.15 -1.13 -12.20
#